data_9e3f850e5d4c65b2d21e35d6b43548ab
#
_entry.id   9e3f850e5d4c65b2d21e35d6b43548ab
#
_cell.length_a   1.000
_cell.length_b   1.000
_cell.length_c   1.000
_cell.angle_alpha   90.00
_cell.angle_beta   90.00
_cell.angle_gamma   90.00
#
_symmetry.space_group_name_H-M   'P 1'
#
loop_
_entity.id
_entity.type
_entity.pdbx_description
1 polymer ?
#
loop_
_entity_poly.entity_id
_entity_poly.type
_entity_poly.pdbx_seq_one_letter_code
_entity_poly.pdbx_strand_id
1 'polypeptide(L)'
;MTSVRDLPAMGSALTGVSRRGCLVSLVAPAAWLVAPAQARAGGQLEEPLMDSVRTALTSAVGNFAPPEPEFSSTESRLHYLRWLGSMSDRLRRRKPEWEVRRDFLQTVWYESKRAGLDVSLVMGLIQVESAFRKFAVSSVGARGYMQVMPFW
;
A
#
# COMPACT_ATOMS: atom_id res chain seq x y z
N MET A 1 -45.43 -30.52 -28.80
CA MET A 1 -46.08 -30.04 -30.04
C MET A 1 -45.09 -29.10 -30.68
N THR A 2 -44.36 -29.64 -31.64
CA THR A 2 -44.39 -29.33 -33.09
C THR A 2 -43.94 -27.90 -33.39
N SER A 3 -42.93 -27.52 -34.19
CA SER A 3 -42.38 -28.07 -35.45
C SER A 3 -41.35 -27.02 -35.89
N VAL A 4 -40.12 -27.27 -36.14
CA VAL A 4 -39.39 -27.70 -37.34
C VAL A 4 -39.66 -26.84 -38.60
N ARG A 5 -38.52 -26.55 -39.29
CA ARG A 5 -38.33 -26.19 -40.71
C ARG A 5 -38.20 -24.70 -41.02
N ASP A 6 -37.34 -24.23 -41.95
CA ASP A 6 -36.48 -24.88 -42.95
C ASP A 6 -35.49 -23.81 -43.50
N LEU A 7 -34.32 -24.29 -43.92
CA LEU A 7 -33.41 -23.65 -44.89
C LEU A 7 -33.97 -23.80 -46.31
N PRO A 8 -33.56 -23.00 -47.29
CA PRO A 8 -32.47 -23.36 -48.22
C PRO A 8 -31.65 -22.14 -48.70
N ALA A 9 -30.42 -22.26 -49.00
CA ALA A 9 -29.62 -22.85 -50.07
C ALA A 9 -29.45 -21.98 -51.34
N MET A 10 -28.16 -21.82 -51.67
CA MET A 10 -27.55 -21.78 -53.00
C MET A 10 -27.72 -20.56 -53.92
N GLY A 11 -26.54 -20.13 -54.41
CA GLY A 11 -26.42 -19.30 -55.59
C GLY A 11 -24.98 -18.93 -55.91
N SER A 12 -24.27 -19.81 -56.56
CA SER A 12 -22.95 -19.62 -57.14
C SER A 12 -23.06 -18.77 -58.43
N ALA A 13 -22.08 -17.97 -58.70
CA ALA A 13 -21.64 -17.72 -60.09
C ALA A 13 -20.24 -17.09 -60.18
N LEU A 14 -19.43 -17.77 -60.90
CA LEU A 14 -18.08 -17.50 -61.38
C LEU A 14 -18.06 -16.33 -62.39
N THR A 15 -16.93 -15.68 -62.52
CA THR A 15 -16.10 -15.44 -63.67
C THR A 15 -15.60 -14.00 -63.75
N GLY A 16 -14.29 -13.89 -64.05
CA GLY A 16 -13.72 -12.63 -64.50
C GLY A 16 -12.21 -12.49 -64.21
N VAL A 17 -11.39 -13.36 -64.84
CA VAL A 17 -9.96 -13.21 -64.96
C VAL A 17 -9.65 -12.04 -65.90
N SER A 18 -8.89 -11.02 -65.46
CA SER A 18 -8.15 -10.17 -66.40
C SER A 18 -6.74 -9.91 -65.83
N ARG A 19 -5.79 -10.49 -66.57
CA ARG A 19 -4.32 -10.22 -66.45
C ARG A 19 -4.02 -8.86 -67.07
N ARG A 20 -3.36 -7.99 -66.34
CA ARG A 20 -2.34 -6.97 -66.77
C ARG A 20 -1.81 -6.39 -65.48
N GLY A 21 -0.67 -6.75 -65.06
CA GLY A 21 0.67 -6.35 -65.18
C GLY A 21 0.90 -4.97 -64.59
N CYS A 22 1.66 -4.90 -63.51
CA CYS A 22 2.80 -4.03 -63.36
C CYS A 22 3.13 -3.70 -61.91
N LEU A 23 4.36 -3.94 -61.59
CA LEU A 23 5.20 -3.27 -60.58
C LEU A 23 4.85 -3.51 -59.09
N VAL A 24 5.50 -4.54 -58.62
CA VAL A 24 5.74 -4.78 -57.20
C VAL A 24 6.69 -3.70 -56.68
N SER A 25 6.14 -2.70 -56.01
CA SER A 25 6.91 -1.85 -55.11
C SER A 25 6.92 -2.55 -53.77
N LEU A 26 8.03 -3.17 -53.44
CA LEU A 26 8.35 -3.66 -52.10
C LEU A 26 8.52 -2.46 -51.16
N VAL A 27 7.43 -2.03 -50.54
CA VAL A 27 7.48 -1.20 -49.34
C VAL A 27 7.57 -2.16 -48.19
N ALA A 28 8.78 -2.33 -47.65
CA ALA A 28 8.98 -3.02 -46.37
C ALA A 28 8.29 -2.21 -45.27
N PRO A 29 7.38 -2.79 -44.49
CA PRO A 29 6.95 -2.13 -43.27
C PRO A 29 8.12 -2.16 -42.28
N ALA A 30 8.71 -1.00 -41.99
CA ALA A 30 9.58 -0.84 -40.86
C ALA A 30 8.71 -1.13 -39.60
N ALA A 31 8.79 -2.37 -39.11
CA ALA A 31 8.25 -2.72 -37.83
C ALA A 31 9.06 -1.98 -36.77
N TRP A 32 8.52 -0.87 -36.28
CA TRP A 32 8.98 -0.24 -35.06
C TRP A 32 8.72 -1.20 -33.93
N LEU A 33 9.75 -1.91 -33.52
CA LEU A 33 9.78 -2.64 -32.24
C LEU A 33 9.72 -1.57 -31.15
N VAL A 34 8.50 -1.18 -30.78
CA VAL A 34 8.25 -0.50 -29.52
C VAL A 34 8.52 -1.56 -28.44
N ALA A 35 9.78 -1.63 -28.00
CA ALA A 35 10.08 -2.36 -26.78
C ALA A 35 9.24 -1.73 -25.66
N PRO A 36 8.44 -2.51 -24.91
CA PRO A 36 7.79 -1.96 -23.74
C PRO A 36 8.91 -1.51 -22.80
N ALA A 37 9.06 -0.21 -22.62
CA ALA A 37 9.85 0.35 -21.55
C ALA A 37 9.20 -0.18 -20.26
N GLN A 38 9.76 -1.25 -19.70
CA GLN A 38 9.41 -1.67 -18.38
C GLN A 38 9.80 -0.52 -17.46
N ALA A 39 8.81 0.27 -17.10
CA ALA A 39 8.91 1.19 -15.99
C ALA A 39 9.24 0.32 -14.76
N ARG A 40 10.52 0.21 -14.45
CA ARG A 40 10.98 -0.26 -13.16
C ARG A 40 10.54 0.80 -12.16
N ALA A 41 9.31 0.65 -11.68
CA ALA A 41 8.83 1.38 -10.54
C ALA A 41 9.81 1.11 -9.40
N GLY A 42 10.38 2.18 -8.86
CA GLY A 42 11.40 2.40 -7.86
C GLY A 42 11.58 1.49 -6.66
N GLY A 43 11.46 0.16 -6.80
CA GLY A 43 11.70 -0.77 -5.70
C GLY A 43 13.15 -0.85 -5.21
N GLN A 44 14.14 -0.40 -5.97
CA GLN A 44 15.55 -0.48 -5.58
C GLN A 44 16.06 0.71 -4.75
N LEU A 45 15.34 1.84 -4.75
CA LEU A 45 15.68 3.01 -3.93
C LEU A 45 15.03 2.96 -2.54
N GLU A 46 14.00 2.13 -2.36
CA GLU A 46 13.28 2.03 -1.08
C GLU A 46 14.03 1.20 -0.04
N GLU A 47 14.75 0.17 -0.45
CA GLU A 47 15.45 -0.74 0.46
C GLU A 47 16.59 -0.06 1.25
N PRO A 48 17.53 0.69 0.65
CA PRO A 48 18.54 1.44 1.38
C PRO A 48 17.95 2.54 2.28
N LEU A 49 16.86 3.20 1.81
CA LEU A 49 16.13 4.17 2.60
C LEU A 49 15.44 3.52 3.81
N MET A 50 14.86 2.35 3.63
CA MET A 50 14.23 1.61 4.73
C MET A 50 15.24 1.22 5.81
N ASP A 51 16.42 0.78 5.46
CA ASP A 51 17.46 0.42 6.44
C ASP A 51 18.01 1.64 7.19
N SER A 52 18.23 2.75 6.51
CA SER A 52 18.63 4.01 7.17
C SER A 52 17.56 4.53 8.12
N VAL A 53 16.28 4.45 7.72
CA VAL A 53 15.14 4.81 8.57
C VAL A 53 15.02 3.88 9.76
N ARG A 54 15.20 2.56 9.56
CA ARG A 54 15.18 1.57 10.64
C ARG A 54 16.23 1.90 11.70
N THR A 55 17.47 2.16 11.28
CA THR A 55 18.57 2.51 12.18
C THR A 55 18.29 3.79 12.94
N ALA A 56 17.88 4.85 12.24
CA ALA A 56 17.54 6.12 12.86
C ALA A 56 16.38 6.03 13.85
N LEU A 57 15.32 5.30 13.49
CA LEU A 57 14.17 5.10 14.37
C LEU A 57 14.49 4.17 15.54
N THR A 58 15.33 3.16 15.36
CA THR A 58 15.74 2.27 16.46
C THR A 58 16.57 3.02 17.49
N SER A 59 17.52 3.86 17.07
CA SER A 59 18.31 4.70 17.98
C SER A 59 17.45 5.74 18.71
N ALA A 60 16.52 6.37 18.01
CA ALA A 60 15.61 7.33 18.61
C ALA A 60 14.65 6.68 19.63
N VAL A 61 14.08 5.52 19.30
CA VAL A 61 13.16 4.79 20.20
C VAL A 61 13.87 4.18 21.39
N GLY A 62 15.13 3.74 21.24
CA GLY A 62 15.92 3.20 22.37
C GLY A 62 16.16 4.21 23.49
N ASN A 63 16.12 5.50 23.17
CA ASN A 63 16.37 6.59 24.13
C ASN A 63 15.09 7.26 24.67
N PHE A 64 13.91 6.93 24.13
CA PHE A 64 12.64 7.62 24.42
C PHE A 64 11.47 6.66 24.61
N ALA A 65 11.70 5.55 25.31
CA ALA A 65 10.57 4.72 25.73
C ALA A 65 9.62 5.60 26.59
N PRO A 66 8.32 5.64 26.29
CA PRO A 66 7.38 6.44 27.04
C PRO A 66 7.32 5.92 28.49
N PRO A 67 7.20 6.81 29.48
CA PRO A 67 7.01 6.38 30.86
C PRO A 67 5.72 5.54 30.97
N GLU A 68 5.65 4.70 32.00
CA GLU A 68 4.40 4.00 32.27
C GLU A 68 3.28 5.02 32.52
N PRO A 69 2.07 4.78 31.95
CA PRO A 69 0.98 5.71 32.12
C PRO A 69 0.56 5.82 33.60
N GLU A 70 0.61 7.02 34.14
CA GLU A 70 0.08 7.33 35.47
C GLU A 70 -1.41 7.68 35.36
N PHE A 71 -2.22 7.20 36.29
CA PHE A 71 -3.66 7.41 36.29
C PHE A 71 -4.10 8.04 37.60
N SER A 72 -4.85 9.14 37.50
CA SER A 72 -5.41 9.85 38.64
C SER A 72 -6.55 9.09 39.36
N SER A 73 -7.16 8.12 38.67
CA SER A 73 -8.27 7.33 39.22
C SER A 73 -8.27 5.90 38.68
N THR A 74 -8.91 5.00 39.46
CA THR A 74 -9.14 3.62 39.02
C THR A 74 -9.97 3.55 37.75
N GLU A 75 -10.93 4.45 37.59
CA GLU A 75 -11.77 4.51 36.39
C GLU A 75 -10.95 4.86 35.12
N SER A 76 -10.07 5.85 35.20
CA SER A 76 -9.18 6.21 34.08
C SER A 76 -8.23 5.06 33.72
N ARG A 77 -7.74 4.33 34.71
CA ARG A 77 -6.93 3.12 34.50
C ARG A 77 -7.73 2.01 33.81
N LEU A 78 -8.96 1.75 34.25
CA LEU A 78 -9.83 0.76 33.61
C LEU A 78 -10.18 1.14 32.17
N HIS A 79 -10.44 2.42 31.92
CA HIS A 79 -10.67 2.92 30.56
C HIS A 79 -9.46 2.65 29.65
N TYR A 80 -8.26 2.98 30.11
CA TYR A 80 -7.03 2.69 29.38
C TYR A 80 -6.86 1.19 29.10
N LEU A 81 -7.05 0.32 30.10
CA LEU A 81 -6.86 -1.11 29.93
C LEU A 81 -7.88 -1.73 28.94
N ARG A 82 -9.14 -1.26 28.98
CA ARG A 82 -10.16 -1.68 27.99
C ARG A 82 -9.78 -1.23 26.57
N TRP A 83 -9.34 0.03 26.44
CA TRP A 83 -8.86 0.55 25.17
C TRP A 83 -7.64 -0.26 24.67
N LEU A 84 -6.65 -0.49 25.52
CA LEU A 84 -5.44 -1.26 25.19
C LEU A 84 -5.79 -2.67 24.70
N GLY A 85 -6.67 -3.37 25.40
CA GLY A 85 -7.15 -4.70 25.02
C GLY A 85 -7.83 -4.69 23.65
N SER A 86 -8.80 -3.81 23.44
CA SER A 86 -9.55 -3.73 22.18
C SER A 86 -8.67 -3.34 20.99
N MET A 87 -7.75 -2.40 21.17
CA MET A 87 -6.82 -2.01 20.12
C MET A 87 -5.77 -3.09 19.84
N SER A 88 -5.30 -3.77 20.88
CA SER A 88 -4.41 -4.92 20.73
C SER A 88 -5.03 -6.03 19.87
N ASP A 89 -6.30 -6.35 20.09
CA ASP A 89 -6.99 -7.35 19.28
C ASP A 89 -7.12 -6.94 17.82
N ARG A 90 -7.45 -5.69 17.55
CA ARG A 90 -7.52 -5.13 16.18
C ARG A 90 -6.18 -5.18 15.46
N LEU A 91 -5.07 -4.94 16.18
CA LEU A 91 -3.73 -4.89 15.61
C LEU A 91 -3.04 -6.26 15.53
N ARG A 92 -3.62 -7.34 16.07
CA ARG A 92 -2.99 -8.67 16.13
C ARG A 92 -2.45 -9.17 14.80
N ARG A 93 -3.18 -8.93 13.71
CA ARG A 93 -2.74 -9.33 12.36
C ARG A 93 -1.59 -8.49 11.82
N ARG A 94 -1.48 -7.22 12.22
CA ARG A 94 -0.47 -6.27 11.75
C ARG A 94 0.80 -6.29 12.60
N LYS A 95 0.63 -6.57 13.88
CA LYS A 95 1.68 -6.67 14.90
C LYS A 95 1.43 -7.93 15.74
N PRO A 96 1.90 -9.11 15.29
CA PRO A 96 1.60 -10.38 15.95
C PRO A 96 2.23 -10.47 17.35
N GLU A 97 3.39 -9.87 17.54
CA GLU A 97 4.12 -9.90 18.80
C GLU A 97 3.45 -8.99 19.85
N TRP A 98 3.10 -9.57 21.00
CA TRP A 98 2.39 -8.84 22.05
C TRP A 98 3.18 -7.63 22.56
N GLU A 99 4.45 -7.80 22.86
CA GLU A 99 5.29 -6.73 23.43
C GLU A 99 5.42 -5.54 22.48
N VAL A 100 5.73 -5.82 21.21
CA VAL A 100 5.80 -4.78 20.18
C VAL A 100 4.47 -4.03 20.03
N ARG A 101 3.35 -4.76 20.13
CA ARG A 101 2.01 -4.18 20.03
C ARG A 101 1.68 -3.34 21.24
N ARG A 102 2.00 -3.83 22.45
CA ARG A 102 1.82 -3.10 23.72
C ARG A 102 2.62 -1.80 23.70
N ASP A 103 3.91 -1.87 23.41
CA ASP A 103 4.80 -0.71 23.41
C ASP A 103 4.36 0.33 22.39
N PHE A 104 3.93 -0.10 21.20
CA PHE A 104 3.35 0.78 20.20
C PHE A 104 2.10 1.49 20.72
N LEU A 105 1.15 0.76 21.28
CA LEU A 105 -0.11 1.32 21.80
C LEU A 105 0.14 2.25 23.00
N GLN A 106 1.04 1.89 23.88
CA GLN A 106 1.44 2.71 25.01
C GLN A 106 2.07 4.03 24.55
N THR A 107 2.95 3.97 23.56
CA THR A 107 3.55 5.16 22.95
C THR A 107 2.49 6.07 22.32
N VAL A 108 1.59 5.50 21.51
CA VAL A 108 0.51 6.26 20.89
C VAL A 108 -0.39 6.92 21.93
N TRP A 109 -0.77 6.19 22.97
CA TRP A 109 -1.57 6.74 24.06
C TRP A 109 -0.87 7.92 24.74
N TYR A 110 0.37 7.70 25.19
CA TYR A 110 1.15 8.71 25.88
C TYR A 110 1.35 9.96 25.04
N GLU A 111 1.82 9.81 23.81
CA GLU A 111 2.11 10.96 22.93
C GLU A 111 0.84 11.70 22.52
N SER A 112 -0.24 11.00 22.27
CA SER A 112 -1.52 11.64 21.95
C SER A 112 -2.00 12.50 23.13
N LYS A 113 -1.95 11.95 24.36
CA LYS A 113 -2.33 12.70 25.55
C LYS A 113 -1.43 13.89 25.80
N ARG A 114 -0.12 13.73 25.63
CA ARG A 114 0.86 14.80 25.77
C ARG A 114 0.63 15.94 24.78
N ALA A 115 0.24 15.59 23.55
CA ALA A 115 -0.07 16.55 22.49
C ALA A 115 -1.50 17.12 22.55
N GLY A 116 -2.34 16.67 23.48
CA GLY A 116 -3.75 17.07 23.56
C GLY A 116 -4.60 16.55 22.41
N LEU A 117 -4.18 15.47 21.74
CA LEU A 117 -4.88 14.88 20.60
C LEU A 117 -5.77 13.71 21.02
N ASP A 118 -6.83 13.49 20.25
CA ASP A 118 -7.64 12.28 20.40
C ASP A 118 -6.85 11.05 19.92
N VAL A 119 -6.79 10.03 20.77
CA VAL A 119 -6.04 8.79 20.49
C VAL A 119 -6.61 8.06 19.28
N SER A 120 -7.93 8.11 19.08
CA SER A 120 -8.58 7.45 17.94
C SER A 120 -8.24 8.15 16.63
N LEU A 121 -8.13 9.47 16.65
CA LEU A 121 -7.68 10.26 15.50
C LEU A 121 -6.25 9.88 15.10
N VAL A 122 -5.33 9.83 16.09
CA VAL A 122 -3.93 9.45 15.83
C VAL A 122 -3.82 8.02 15.30
N MET A 123 -4.59 7.08 15.85
CA MET A 123 -4.64 5.69 15.35
C MET A 123 -5.19 5.62 13.92
N GLY A 124 -6.22 6.40 13.60
CA GLY A 124 -6.78 6.50 12.25
C GLY A 124 -5.77 7.06 11.25
N LEU A 125 -5.04 8.11 11.63
CA LEU A 125 -3.97 8.69 10.82
C LEU A 125 -2.89 7.66 10.52
N ILE A 126 -2.37 6.98 11.53
CA ILE A 126 -1.35 5.92 11.36
C ILE A 126 -1.84 4.79 10.45
N GLN A 127 -3.12 4.45 10.53
CA GLN A 127 -3.70 3.44 9.64
C GLN A 127 -3.69 3.89 8.17
N VAL A 128 -4.03 5.12 7.89
CA VAL A 128 -4.07 5.70 6.53
C VAL A 128 -2.65 5.87 5.99
N GLU A 129 -1.76 6.46 6.78
CA GLU A 129 -0.42 6.84 6.33
C GLU A 129 0.51 5.64 6.10
N SER A 130 0.52 4.68 7.00
CA SER A 130 1.49 3.57 6.96
C SER A 130 0.87 2.18 7.06
N ALA A 131 -0.43 2.06 7.31
CA ALA A 131 -1.07 0.81 7.70
C ALA A 131 -0.35 0.11 8.87
N PHE A 132 0.12 0.89 9.86
CA PHE A 132 0.88 0.45 11.03
C PHE A 132 2.28 -0.10 10.74
N ARG A 133 2.87 0.21 9.60
CA ARG A 133 4.25 -0.19 9.28
C ARG A 133 5.24 0.80 9.88
N LYS A 134 6.09 0.32 10.81
CA LYS A 134 7.07 1.14 11.53
C LYS A 134 8.09 1.81 10.59
N PHE A 135 8.50 1.10 9.56
CA PHE A 135 9.56 1.53 8.64
C PHE A 135 9.00 1.85 7.24
N ALA A 136 7.77 2.35 7.17
CA ALA A 136 7.19 2.80 5.92
C ALA A 136 7.98 3.98 5.36
N VAL A 137 8.23 3.96 4.05
CA VAL A 137 8.83 5.06 3.28
C VAL A 137 7.98 5.26 2.04
N SER A 138 7.60 6.50 1.76
CA SER A 138 6.86 6.84 0.55
C SER A 138 7.81 7.17 -0.60
N SER A 139 7.28 7.23 -1.83
CA SER A 139 8.03 7.63 -3.03
C SER A 139 8.59 9.05 -2.95
N VAL A 140 8.02 9.91 -2.11
CA VAL A 140 8.46 11.29 -1.88
C VAL A 140 9.33 11.43 -0.62
N GLY A 141 9.69 10.33 0.05
CA GLY A 141 10.60 10.31 1.20
C GLY A 141 9.95 10.51 2.56
N ALA A 142 8.63 10.53 2.67
CA ALA A 142 7.94 10.52 3.96
C ALA A 142 8.18 9.21 4.71
N ARG A 143 8.31 9.25 6.06
CA ARG A 143 8.87 8.14 6.85
C ARG A 143 8.03 7.79 8.07
N GLY A 144 8.05 6.49 8.40
CA GLY A 144 7.52 5.97 9.65
C GLY A 144 6.00 5.87 9.72
N TYR A 145 5.49 5.72 10.93
CA TYR A 145 4.07 5.50 11.17
C TYR A 145 3.16 6.60 10.64
N MET A 146 3.58 7.87 10.78
CA MET A 146 2.79 9.06 10.43
C MET A 146 3.29 9.72 9.14
N GLN A 147 4.18 9.08 8.40
CA GLN A 147 4.73 9.56 7.11
C GLN A 147 5.22 11.02 7.18
N VAL A 148 6.05 11.30 8.18
CA VAL A 148 6.61 12.64 8.37
C VAL A 148 7.76 12.84 7.40
N MET A 149 7.83 14.03 6.79
CA MET A 149 8.90 14.40 5.89
C MET A 149 10.17 14.76 6.70
N PRO A 150 11.39 14.39 6.23
CA PRO A 150 12.62 14.54 7.01
C PRO A 150 13.10 15.98 7.19
N PHE A 151 12.43 16.95 6.60
CA PHE A 151 12.76 18.37 6.71
C PHE A 151 11.91 19.14 7.77
N TRP A 152 11.10 18.41 8.55
CA TRP A 152 10.37 18.97 9.70
C TRP A 152 11.17 18.87 10.99
#